data_6e82ef8968a0e6fcd1e235e7f53a7055
#
_entry.id   6e82ef8968a0e6fcd1e235e7f53a7055
#
_cell.length_a   1.000
_cell.length_b   1.000
_cell.length_c   1.000
_cell.angle_alpha   90.00
_cell.angle_beta   90.00
_cell.angle_gamma   90.00
#
_symmetry.space_group_name_H-M   'P 1'
#
loop_
_entity.id
_entity.type
_entity.pdbx_description
1 polymer ?
#
loop_
_entity_poly.entity_id
_entity_poly.type
_entity_poly.pdbx_seq_one_letter_code
_entity_poly.pdbx_strand_id
1 'polypeptide(L)'
;LLLFINLLCFVFVSKGQNLVLNPSFEDTIACSVFQNNNYPQMPCTGWYWASGGSCDYFSEQYLCISSPAPYNGWGWQYPKTGVAYCGFALFTNFSPQFNNYREYLGGQLIDTLKQGHTYCVSFYVVNADSGKYYTSNIGMYLSPDSSVDYSTALNLPYTPQIVNTNGIIYDTLNWTQISGNYVAGGGG
;
A
#
# COMPACT_ATOMS: atom_id res chain seq x y z
N LEU A 1 -49.43 -16.57 35.52
CA LEU A 1 -48.08 -17.06 35.35
C LEU A 1 -47.36 -16.14 34.32
N LEU A 2 -46.53 -15.18 34.78
CA LEU A 2 -45.77 -14.32 33.92
C LEU A 2 -44.41 -15.00 33.65
N LEU A 3 -44.14 -15.33 32.38
CA LEU A 3 -42.87 -15.90 31.93
C LEU A 3 -41.94 -14.74 31.48
N PHE A 4 -40.88 -14.45 32.25
CA PHE A 4 -39.84 -13.51 31.83
C PHE A 4 -38.82 -14.27 30.99
N ILE A 5 -38.84 -14.02 29.67
CA ILE A 5 -37.78 -14.49 28.76
C ILE A 5 -36.63 -13.48 28.84
N ASN A 6 -35.53 -13.85 29.50
CA ASN A 6 -34.26 -13.11 29.42
C ASN A 6 -33.63 -13.38 28.05
N LEU A 7 -33.76 -12.44 27.12
CA LEU A 7 -33.07 -12.48 25.86
C LEU A 7 -31.59 -12.03 26.12
N LEU A 8 -30.70 -13.01 26.30
CA LEU A 8 -29.27 -12.75 26.38
C LEU A 8 -28.78 -12.32 24.98
N CYS A 9 -28.64 -11.01 24.79
CA CYS A 9 -28.04 -10.46 23.56
C CYS A 9 -26.51 -10.68 23.63
N PHE A 10 -26.00 -11.74 22.99
CA PHE A 10 -24.58 -11.93 22.82
C PHE A 10 -24.06 -10.92 21.78
N VAL A 11 -23.39 -9.89 22.24
CA VAL A 11 -22.64 -9.00 21.36
C VAL A 11 -21.37 -9.74 20.93
N PHE A 12 -21.37 -10.34 19.74
CA PHE A 12 -20.16 -10.85 19.13
C PHE A 12 -19.33 -9.66 18.65
N VAL A 13 -18.25 -9.36 19.36
CA VAL A 13 -17.22 -8.46 18.85
C VAL A 13 -16.42 -9.24 17.81
N SER A 14 -16.83 -9.16 16.56
CA SER A 14 -16.02 -9.67 15.46
C SER A 14 -14.80 -8.75 15.29
N LYS A 15 -13.62 -9.26 15.63
CA LYS A 15 -12.37 -8.62 15.23
C LYS A 15 -12.12 -9.02 13.77
N GLY A 16 -12.15 -8.05 12.86
CA GLY A 16 -11.73 -8.29 11.48
C GLY A 16 -10.27 -8.71 11.46
N GLN A 17 -9.94 -9.78 10.74
CA GLN A 17 -8.57 -10.18 10.46
C GLN A 17 -8.02 -9.28 9.34
N ASN A 18 -6.82 -8.73 9.51
CA ASN A 18 -6.12 -8.08 8.42
C ASN A 18 -5.56 -9.15 7.46
N LEU A 19 -5.97 -9.08 6.21
CA LEU A 19 -5.55 -10.05 5.18
C LEU A 19 -4.32 -9.58 4.39
N VAL A 20 -3.84 -8.36 4.58
CA VAL A 20 -2.62 -7.89 3.93
C VAL A 20 -1.42 -8.53 4.62
N LEU A 21 -0.55 -9.19 3.85
CA LEU A 21 0.71 -9.71 4.35
C LEU A 21 1.64 -8.55 4.68
N ASN A 22 2.18 -8.52 5.91
CA ASN A 22 3.11 -7.47 6.37
C ASN A 22 2.57 -6.03 6.15
N PRO A 23 1.40 -5.67 6.74
CA PRO A 23 0.67 -4.44 6.38
C PRO A 23 1.36 -3.14 6.80
N SER A 24 2.36 -3.21 7.67
CA SER A 24 3.17 -2.08 8.15
C SER A 24 4.62 -2.12 7.68
N PHE A 25 4.97 -3.04 6.76
CA PHE A 25 6.30 -3.17 6.15
C PHE A 25 7.43 -3.57 7.12
N GLU A 26 7.10 -4.11 8.30
CA GLU A 26 8.08 -4.41 9.35
C GLU A 26 8.92 -5.67 9.09
N ASP A 27 8.32 -6.68 8.43
CA ASP A 27 8.99 -7.93 8.14
C ASP A 27 9.90 -7.76 6.91
N THR A 28 11.22 -7.78 7.15
CA THR A 28 12.23 -7.55 6.12
C THR A 28 12.97 -8.82 5.76
N ILE A 29 13.50 -8.89 4.54
CA ILE A 29 14.42 -9.93 4.10
C ILE A 29 15.84 -9.59 4.55
N ALA A 30 16.67 -10.62 4.76
CA ALA A 30 18.06 -10.41 5.15
C ALA A 30 18.84 -9.60 4.08
N CYS A 31 19.72 -8.71 4.51
CA CYS A 31 20.55 -7.88 3.63
C CYS A 31 21.31 -8.67 2.57
N SER A 32 21.90 -9.81 2.96
CA SER A 32 22.64 -10.68 2.05
C SER A 32 21.78 -11.27 0.94
N VAL A 33 20.52 -11.53 1.23
CA VAL A 33 19.54 -12.02 0.24
C VAL A 33 19.11 -10.89 -0.69
N PHE A 34 18.81 -9.70 -0.13
CA PHE A 34 18.41 -8.53 -0.89
C PHE A 34 19.48 -8.08 -1.88
N GLN A 35 20.75 -8.01 -1.45
CA GLN A 35 21.88 -7.56 -2.29
C GLN A 35 22.29 -8.55 -3.38
N ASN A 36 21.99 -9.86 -3.20
CA ASN A 36 22.37 -10.90 -4.16
C ASN A 36 21.29 -11.21 -5.21
N ASN A 37 20.09 -10.68 -5.05
CA ASN A 37 19.01 -10.89 -6.01
C ASN A 37 18.99 -9.76 -7.05
N ASN A 38 19.27 -10.12 -8.31
CA ASN A 38 19.22 -9.20 -9.47
C ASN A 38 17.79 -8.81 -9.90
N TYR A 39 16.78 -9.04 -9.06
CA TYR A 39 15.38 -8.73 -9.37
C TYR A 39 14.93 -7.47 -8.62
N PRO A 40 14.02 -6.70 -9.22
CA PRO A 40 13.39 -5.56 -8.58
C PRO A 40 12.54 -6.04 -7.40
N GLN A 41 13.12 -6.08 -6.21
CA GLN A 41 12.45 -6.53 -5.00
C GLN A 41 12.39 -5.40 -3.97
N MET A 42 11.25 -5.32 -3.30
CA MET A 42 11.16 -4.57 -2.07
C MET A 42 11.92 -5.34 -0.97
N PRO A 43 12.63 -4.67 -0.06
CA PRO A 43 13.32 -5.35 1.04
C PRO A 43 12.37 -5.87 2.12
N CYS A 44 11.07 -5.70 1.97
CA CYS A 44 10.04 -6.16 2.89
C CYS A 44 9.19 -7.30 2.31
N THR A 45 8.92 -8.30 3.14
CA THR A 45 8.20 -9.52 2.77
C THR A 45 6.78 -9.20 2.32
N GLY A 46 6.34 -9.83 1.24
CA GLY A 46 4.97 -9.71 0.71
C GLY A 46 4.71 -8.46 -0.14
N TRP A 47 5.73 -7.60 -0.35
CA TRP A 47 5.63 -6.40 -1.16
C TRP A 47 6.59 -6.43 -2.34
N TYR A 48 6.18 -5.85 -3.47
CA TYR A 48 6.96 -5.87 -4.71
C TYR A 48 6.63 -4.65 -5.58
N TRP A 49 7.50 -4.37 -6.55
CA TRP A 49 7.19 -3.42 -7.61
C TRP A 49 6.22 -4.06 -8.60
N ALA A 50 5.08 -3.43 -8.84
CA ALA A 50 4.09 -3.95 -9.77
C ALA A 50 4.26 -3.43 -11.21
N SER A 51 5.30 -2.62 -11.46
CA SER A 51 5.65 -2.11 -12.79
C SER A 51 7.16 -1.99 -12.94
N GLY A 52 7.63 -1.48 -14.08
CA GLY A 52 9.03 -1.12 -14.31
C GLY A 52 9.52 0.10 -13.49
N GLY A 53 8.64 0.72 -12.72
CA GLY A 53 9.00 1.75 -11.75
C GLY A 53 9.48 1.16 -10.43
N SER A 54 10.30 1.91 -9.69
CA SER A 54 11.01 1.45 -8.49
C SER A 54 10.51 2.18 -7.24
N CYS A 55 9.55 1.58 -6.54
CA CYS A 55 9.11 2.10 -5.23
C CYS A 55 10.27 2.06 -4.22
N ASP A 56 10.33 3.06 -3.36
CA ASP A 56 11.33 3.17 -2.30
C ASP A 56 10.81 2.55 -1.00
N TYR A 57 11.73 1.98 -0.22
CA TYR A 57 11.47 1.50 1.14
C TYR A 57 12.24 2.37 2.13
N PHE A 58 11.57 2.86 3.15
CA PHE A 58 12.12 3.71 4.19
C PHE A 58 11.96 3.06 5.56
N SER A 59 13.03 3.04 6.35
CA SER A 59 12.99 2.43 7.68
C SER A 59 13.95 3.12 8.64
N GLU A 60 13.56 3.19 9.91
CA GLU A 60 14.43 3.62 11.00
C GLU A 60 15.47 2.57 11.40
N GLN A 61 15.26 1.30 11.03
CA GLN A 61 16.03 0.16 11.51
C GLN A 61 16.71 -0.67 10.42
N TYR A 62 16.20 -0.62 9.17
CA TYR A 62 16.76 -1.44 8.10
C TYR A 62 17.94 -0.77 7.42
N LEU A 63 19.15 -1.26 7.70
CA LEU A 63 20.42 -0.63 7.29
C LEU A 63 20.94 -1.08 5.92
N CYS A 64 20.22 -1.93 5.19
CA CYS A 64 20.68 -2.47 3.90
C CYS A 64 20.49 -1.51 2.72
N ILE A 65 19.74 -0.44 2.93
CA ILE A 65 19.46 0.60 1.94
C ILE A 65 19.79 1.97 2.53
N SER A 66 20.10 2.91 1.66
CA SER A 66 20.44 4.29 2.03
C SER A 66 19.20 5.20 2.18
N SER A 67 18.04 4.63 2.47
CA SER A 67 16.78 5.38 2.57
C SER A 67 16.24 5.33 4.01
N PRO A 68 16.82 6.13 4.92
CA PRO A 68 16.40 6.14 6.32
C PRO A 68 15.04 6.82 6.51
N ALA A 69 14.35 6.47 7.60
CA ALA A 69 13.26 7.25 8.17
C ALA A 69 13.75 7.85 9.50
N PRO A 70 13.21 8.98 9.94
CA PRO A 70 12.20 9.82 9.27
C PRO A 70 12.74 10.77 8.20
N TYR A 71 14.06 10.97 8.10
CA TYR A 71 14.69 11.92 7.17
C TYR A 71 15.33 11.19 5.98
N ASN A 72 14.90 11.57 4.77
CA ASN A 72 15.40 11.00 3.51
C ASN A 72 15.39 12.04 2.39
N GLY A 73 15.73 11.63 1.17
CA GLY A 73 15.78 12.50 0.00
C GLY A 73 14.45 13.15 -0.42
N TRP A 74 13.33 12.67 0.10
CA TRP A 74 12.00 13.18 -0.21
C TRP A 74 11.42 14.09 0.87
N GLY A 75 12.05 14.16 2.05
CA GLY A 75 11.64 15.02 3.14
C GLY A 75 11.73 14.36 4.51
N TRP A 76 10.88 14.79 5.40
CA TRP A 76 10.80 14.31 6.78
C TRP A 76 9.44 13.66 7.05
N GLN A 77 9.42 12.33 7.23
CA GLN A 77 8.18 11.61 7.53
C GLN A 77 8.42 10.45 8.50
N TYR A 78 7.68 10.43 9.59
CA TYR A 78 7.60 9.26 10.46
C TYR A 78 6.66 8.20 9.87
N PRO A 79 6.94 6.88 10.08
CA PRO A 79 6.00 5.83 9.75
C PRO A 79 4.62 6.06 10.39
N LYS A 80 3.56 5.61 9.74
CA LYS A 80 2.20 5.66 10.30
C LYS A 80 2.08 4.79 11.54
N THR A 81 2.71 3.61 11.50
CA THR A 81 2.85 2.64 12.59
C THR A 81 4.22 1.96 12.43
N GLY A 82 4.74 1.40 13.52
CA GLY A 82 6.02 0.69 13.49
C GLY A 82 7.20 1.58 13.13
N VAL A 83 8.13 1.06 12.31
CA VAL A 83 9.42 1.70 11.99
C VAL A 83 9.66 1.87 10.49
N ALA A 84 8.69 1.51 9.62
CA ALA A 84 8.88 1.50 8.17
C ALA A 84 7.67 2.00 7.38
N TYR A 85 7.92 2.43 6.14
CA TYR A 85 6.90 2.77 5.14
C TYR A 85 7.49 2.68 3.74
N CYS A 86 6.63 2.71 2.71
CA CYS A 86 7.03 2.75 1.32
C CYS A 86 6.65 4.09 0.67
N GLY A 87 7.50 4.56 -0.25
CA GLY A 87 7.23 5.70 -1.10
C GLY A 87 7.22 5.31 -2.57
N PHE A 88 6.44 6.01 -3.37
CA PHE A 88 6.39 5.80 -4.81
C PHE A 88 5.95 7.07 -5.56
N ALA A 89 6.45 7.22 -6.77
CA ALA A 89 6.13 8.35 -7.63
C ALA A 89 4.79 8.11 -8.36
N LEU A 90 3.78 8.90 -8.02
CA LEU A 90 2.50 8.89 -8.74
C LEU A 90 2.57 9.54 -10.12
N PHE A 91 3.51 10.46 -10.29
CA PHE A 91 3.76 11.15 -11.54
C PHE A 91 5.10 11.87 -11.51
N THR A 92 5.90 11.70 -12.57
CA THR A 92 7.05 12.58 -12.81
C THR A 92 7.11 13.01 -14.27
N ASN A 93 7.70 14.16 -14.50
CA ASN A 93 7.88 14.75 -15.83
C ASN A 93 9.18 15.60 -15.86
N PHE A 94 10.29 15.05 -15.37
CA PHE A 94 11.53 15.82 -15.25
C PHE A 94 12.52 15.59 -16.41
N SER A 95 12.26 14.60 -17.28
CA SER A 95 13.01 14.40 -18.52
C SER A 95 12.17 13.67 -19.56
N PRO A 96 12.53 13.68 -20.85
CA PRO A 96 11.81 12.94 -21.89
C PRO A 96 11.69 11.43 -21.61
N GLN A 97 12.69 10.83 -20.96
CA GLN A 97 12.68 9.41 -20.59
C GLN A 97 11.70 9.11 -19.44
N PHE A 98 11.41 10.10 -18.60
CA PHE A 98 10.54 10.00 -17.43
C PHE A 98 9.28 10.85 -17.59
N ASN A 99 8.85 11.07 -18.83
CA ASN A 99 7.60 11.74 -19.09
C ASN A 99 6.43 10.82 -18.74
N ASN A 100 5.55 11.26 -17.84
CA ASN A 100 4.42 10.49 -17.31
C ASN A 100 4.84 9.18 -16.60
N TYR A 101 6.04 9.16 -16.03
CA TYR A 101 6.53 8.02 -15.25
C TYR A 101 5.71 7.84 -13.97
N ARG A 102 5.45 6.58 -13.64
CA ARG A 102 4.66 6.16 -12.48
C ARG A 102 5.25 4.92 -11.85
N GLU A 103 5.04 4.80 -10.56
CA GLU A 103 5.41 3.64 -9.78
C GLU A 103 4.17 3.01 -9.17
N TYR A 104 4.17 1.69 -9.07
CA TYR A 104 3.07 0.93 -8.49
C TYR A 104 3.61 -0.06 -7.49
N LEU A 105 3.07 0.02 -6.28
CA LEU A 105 3.40 -0.87 -5.18
C LEU A 105 2.38 -2.01 -5.14
N GLY A 106 2.84 -3.25 -5.28
CA GLY A 106 2.04 -4.45 -5.13
C GLY A 106 2.23 -5.08 -3.76
N GLY A 107 1.17 -5.61 -3.19
CA GLY A 107 1.18 -6.33 -1.91
C GLY A 107 0.39 -7.62 -1.98
N GLN A 108 0.82 -8.64 -1.23
CA GLN A 108 0.14 -9.94 -1.17
C GLN A 108 -0.88 -9.98 -0.03
N LEU A 109 -1.95 -10.72 -0.27
CA LEU A 109 -2.87 -11.15 0.78
C LEU A 109 -2.43 -12.50 1.34
N ILE A 110 -2.71 -12.75 2.62
CA ILE A 110 -2.42 -14.02 3.30
C ILE A 110 -3.42 -15.13 2.93
N ASP A 111 -4.54 -14.75 2.34
CA ASP A 111 -5.59 -15.68 1.89
C ASP A 111 -6.37 -15.06 0.72
N THR A 112 -7.01 -15.90 -0.07
CA THR A 112 -7.88 -15.50 -1.18
C THR A 112 -9.19 -14.91 -0.66
N LEU A 113 -9.63 -13.81 -1.28
CA LEU A 113 -10.91 -13.20 -0.96
C LEU A 113 -12.07 -14.09 -1.42
N LYS A 114 -13.03 -14.33 -0.52
CA LYS A 114 -14.19 -15.19 -0.82
C LYS A 114 -15.22 -14.42 -1.63
N GLN A 115 -15.62 -15.00 -2.77
CA GLN A 115 -16.63 -14.42 -3.65
C GLN A 115 -17.91 -14.03 -2.91
N GLY A 116 -18.43 -12.85 -3.21
CA GLY A 116 -19.64 -12.30 -2.62
C GLY A 116 -19.48 -11.74 -1.20
N HIS A 117 -18.31 -11.91 -0.57
CA HIS A 117 -18.05 -11.31 0.73
C HIS A 117 -17.63 -9.85 0.58
N THR A 118 -18.06 -9.04 1.54
CA THR A 118 -17.67 -7.63 1.64
C THR A 118 -16.45 -7.49 2.55
N TYR A 119 -15.43 -6.80 2.07
CA TYR A 119 -14.20 -6.49 2.79
C TYR A 119 -14.07 -4.99 2.99
N CYS A 120 -13.74 -4.57 4.22
CA CYS A 120 -13.33 -3.21 4.51
C CYS A 120 -11.87 -3.04 4.12
N VAL A 121 -11.58 -2.16 3.19
CA VAL A 121 -10.23 -1.89 2.69
C VAL A 121 -9.81 -0.50 3.11
N SER A 122 -8.59 -0.36 3.63
CA SER A 122 -8.03 0.96 3.93
C SER A 122 -6.51 0.97 3.81
N PHE A 123 -5.97 2.13 3.44
CA PHE A 123 -4.54 2.41 3.44
C PHE A 123 -4.31 3.88 3.78
N TYR A 124 -3.06 4.21 4.12
CA TYR A 124 -2.69 5.57 4.51
C TYR A 124 -1.67 6.14 3.55
N VAL A 125 -1.80 7.41 3.23
CA VAL A 125 -0.89 8.14 2.36
C VAL A 125 -0.57 9.50 2.95
N VAL A 126 0.59 10.02 2.60
CA VAL A 126 1.04 11.38 2.90
C VAL A 126 1.81 11.90 1.68
N ASN A 127 1.75 13.19 1.42
CA ASN A 127 2.54 13.77 0.33
C ASN A 127 3.98 14.00 0.81
N ALA A 128 4.96 13.74 -0.05
CA ALA A 128 6.36 14.02 0.28
C ALA A 128 6.63 15.54 0.32
N ASP A 129 7.46 16.02 1.26
CA ASP A 129 7.80 17.45 1.39
C ASP A 129 8.40 18.03 0.11
N SER A 130 9.23 17.26 -0.60
CA SER A 130 9.84 17.67 -1.86
C SER A 130 8.93 17.50 -3.08
N GLY A 131 7.69 17.00 -2.89
CA GLY A 131 6.72 16.80 -3.96
C GLY A 131 6.30 18.12 -4.61
N LYS A 132 6.46 18.21 -5.94
CA LYS A 132 6.03 19.39 -6.72
C LYS A 132 4.55 19.38 -7.07
N TYR A 133 3.93 18.22 -7.00
CA TYR A 133 2.54 18.00 -7.43
C TYR A 133 1.75 17.35 -6.32
N TYR A 134 0.48 17.71 -6.26
CA TYR A 134 -0.51 17.08 -5.38
C TYR A 134 -1.47 16.26 -6.22
N THR A 135 -2.07 15.24 -5.62
CA THR A 135 -3.02 14.38 -6.33
C THR A 135 -4.30 14.18 -5.53
N SER A 136 -5.41 14.05 -6.26
CA SER A 136 -6.64 13.46 -5.74
C SER A 136 -6.85 12.03 -6.27
N ASN A 137 -6.08 11.64 -7.30
CA ASN A 137 -6.29 10.41 -8.04
C ASN A 137 -5.30 9.33 -7.58
N ILE A 138 -5.58 8.76 -6.42
CA ILE A 138 -4.87 7.60 -5.88
C ILE A 138 -5.90 6.55 -5.44
N GLY A 139 -5.58 5.27 -5.65
CA GLY A 139 -6.47 4.19 -5.31
C GLY A 139 -5.76 2.85 -5.20
N MET A 140 -6.51 1.83 -4.80
CA MET A 140 -6.07 0.44 -4.71
C MET A 140 -6.85 -0.42 -5.70
N TYR A 141 -6.10 -1.19 -6.49
CA TYR A 141 -6.63 -2.23 -7.36
C TYR A 141 -6.44 -3.59 -6.72
N LEU A 142 -7.52 -4.35 -6.59
CA LEU A 142 -7.53 -5.72 -6.09
C LEU A 142 -7.61 -6.67 -7.29
N SER A 143 -6.59 -7.51 -7.47
CA SER A 143 -6.44 -8.43 -8.60
C SER A 143 -6.59 -9.87 -8.14
N PRO A 144 -7.14 -10.77 -8.99
CA PRO A 144 -7.16 -12.21 -8.71
C PRO A 144 -5.77 -12.86 -8.81
N ASP A 145 -4.82 -12.19 -9.45
CA ASP A 145 -3.44 -12.66 -9.65
C ASP A 145 -2.45 -11.53 -9.36
N SER A 146 -1.15 -11.82 -9.43
CA SER A 146 -0.10 -10.82 -9.36
C SER A 146 -0.07 -10.01 -10.66
N SER A 147 -0.85 -8.93 -10.72
CA SER A 147 -0.86 -8.00 -11.85
C SER A 147 0.43 -7.18 -11.88
N VAL A 148 1.43 -7.68 -12.59
CA VAL A 148 2.73 -7.01 -12.76
C VAL A 148 3.04 -6.80 -14.23
N ASP A 149 3.57 -5.63 -14.57
CA ASP A 149 4.07 -5.32 -15.90
C ASP A 149 5.40 -4.56 -15.79
N TYR A 150 6.49 -5.30 -15.75
CA TYR A 150 7.84 -4.71 -15.69
C TYR A 150 8.31 -4.07 -17.00
N SER A 151 7.55 -4.22 -18.09
CA SER A 151 7.91 -3.62 -19.39
C SER A 151 7.65 -2.11 -19.43
N THR A 152 6.90 -1.59 -18.49
CA THR A 152 6.52 -0.17 -18.46
C THR A 152 6.57 0.43 -17.06
N ALA A 153 6.92 1.69 -16.99
CA ALA A 153 6.75 2.57 -15.83
C ALA A 153 5.74 3.69 -16.13
N LEU A 154 4.81 3.42 -17.02
CA LEU A 154 3.71 4.32 -17.39
C LEU A 154 2.40 3.92 -16.71
N ASN A 155 1.32 4.52 -17.14
CA ASN A 155 0.00 4.21 -16.62
C ASN A 155 -0.42 2.77 -16.93
N LEU A 156 -0.69 1.98 -15.90
CA LEU A 156 -1.24 0.64 -16.07
C LEU A 156 -2.74 0.69 -16.40
N PRO A 157 -3.26 -0.27 -17.21
CA PRO A 157 -4.64 -0.25 -17.71
C PRO A 157 -5.66 -0.75 -16.69
N TYR A 158 -5.42 -0.53 -15.40
CA TYR A 158 -6.30 -1.01 -14.33
C TYR A 158 -7.14 0.12 -13.75
N THR A 159 -8.39 -0.19 -13.41
CA THR A 159 -9.30 0.72 -12.70
C THR A 159 -9.37 0.31 -11.23
N PRO A 160 -8.90 1.14 -10.31
CA PRO A 160 -8.94 0.81 -8.89
C PRO A 160 -10.38 0.71 -8.38
N GLN A 161 -10.66 -0.28 -7.55
CA GLN A 161 -11.96 -0.46 -6.90
C GLN A 161 -12.12 0.43 -5.66
N ILE A 162 -11.01 0.76 -4.99
CA ILE A 162 -10.99 1.70 -3.87
C ILE A 162 -10.25 2.95 -4.33
N VAL A 163 -10.93 4.09 -4.28
CA VAL A 163 -10.38 5.37 -4.74
C VAL A 163 -10.45 6.40 -3.62
N ASN A 164 -9.53 7.35 -3.65
CA ASN A 164 -9.57 8.49 -2.75
C ASN A 164 -10.81 9.36 -3.06
N THR A 165 -11.57 9.66 -2.01
CA THR A 165 -12.73 10.57 -2.04
C THR A 165 -12.52 11.82 -1.19
N ASN A 166 -11.34 11.98 -0.57
CA ASN A 166 -11.03 13.08 0.35
C ASN A 166 -10.60 14.38 -0.39
N GLY A 167 -10.65 14.39 -1.72
CA GLY A 167 -10.13 15.51 -2.52
C GLY A 167 -8.61 15.46 -2.68
N ILE A 168 -7.99 16.62 -2.84
CA ILE A 168 -6.54 16.71 -3.07
C ILE A 168 -5.78 16.39 -1.79
N ILE A 169 -4.81 15.47 -1.88
CA ILE A 169 -3.90 15.11 -0.80
C ILE A 169 -2.70 16.05 -0.87
N TYR A 170 -2.65 17.00 0.03
CA TYR A 170 -1.60 18.01 0.13
C TYR A 170 -0.87 18.01 1.48
N ASP A 171 -1.37 17.24 2.46
CA ASP A 171 -0.75 17.16 3.79
C ASP A 171 0.59 16.43 3.69
N THR A 172 1.66 17.07 4.17
CA THR A 172 3.02 16.51 4.22
C THR A 172 3.42 16.05 5.61
N LEU A 173 2.55 16.21 6.62
CA LEU A 173 2.81 15.87 8.02
C LEU A 173 1.95 14.70 8.49
N ASN A 174 0.66 14.73 8.15
CA ASN A 174 -0.31 13.79 8.68
C ASN A 174 -0.75 12.79 7.62
N TRP A 175 -0.74 11.51 8.00
CA TRP A 175 -1.22 10.45 7.15
C TRP A 175 -2.73 10.54 6.92
N THR A 176 -3.14 10.66 5.68
CA THR A 176 -4.53 10.65 5.22
C THR A 176 -4.99 9.22 4.99
N GLN A 177 -6.09 8.81 5.62
CA GLN A 177 -6.70 7.51 5.37
C GLN A 177 -7.55 7.53 4.11
N ILE A 178 -7.36 6.54 3.26
CA ILE A 178 -8.24 6.21 2.14
C ILE A 178 -8.88 4.88 2.46
N SER A 179 -10.20 4.79 2.34
CA SER A 179 -10.93 3.57 2.69
C SER A 179 -12.18 3.39 1.84
N GLY A 180 -12.63 2.15 1.76
CA GLY A 180 -13.86 1.78 1.08
C GLY A 180 -14.23 0.33 1.33
N ASN A 181 -15.38 -0.07 0.82
CA ASN A 181 -15.85 -1.46 0.86
C ASN A 181 -15.67 -2.09 -0.53
N TYR A 182 -15.16 -3.30 -0.53
CA TYR A 182 -15.00 -4.13 -1.72
C TYR A 182 -15.82 -5.41 -1.59
N VAL A 183 -16.66 -5.68 -2.57
CA VAL A 183 -17.34 -6.97 -2.69
C VAL A 183 -16.51 -7.83 -3.65
N ALA A 184 -15.94 -8.93 -3.15
CA ALA A 184 -15.09 -9.78 -3.97
C ALA A 184 -15.89 -10.42 -5.12
N GLY A 185 -15.46 -10.15 -6.36
CA GLY A 185 -15.90 -10.87 -7.55
C GLY A 185 -15.26 -12.26 -7.59
N GLY A 186 -15.91 -13.27 -8.19
CA GLY A 186 -15.29 -14.58 -8.33
C GLY A 186 -14.13 -14.55 -9.33
N GLY A 187 -13.03 -15.21 -8.98
CA GLY A 187 -11.87 -15.39 -9.86
C GLY A 187 -10.56 -15.16 -9.11
N GLY A 188 -10.12 -16.10 -8.33
CA GLY A 188 -8.81 -16.25 -7.72
C GLY A 188 -8.61 -17.70 -7.46
#